data_8d8f9728f1588a6e5a02addde5a2bcbd
#
_entry.id   8d8f9728f1588a6e5a02addde5a2bcbd
#
_cell.length_a   1.000
_cell.length_b   1.000
_cell.length_c   1.000
_cell.angle_alpha   90.00
_cell.angle_beta   90.00
_cell.angle_gamma   90.00
#
_symmetry.space_group_name_H-M   'P 1'
#
loop_
_entity.id
_entity.type
_entity.pdbx_description
1 polymer ?
#
loop_
_entity_poly.entity_id
_entity_poly.type
_entity_poly.pdbx_seq_one_letter_code
_entity_poly.pdbx_strand_id
1 'polypeptide(L)'
;MMKKLLALLIFTTSLANAQYTVKGTMTPPDKGDWVILYKIEGAKQKFLANATIKFDTVAISGEKQVLGKFSFELPNTATPGAYRATYRNSGAGFVDFFFNKENVEFVFNPKYPDQSVLFTSSRENKLYNEYLQAYNAVQKKIDSLQASYIETKSKDTKKAYKKELKELEDVQEMYENKSEGMLVNSFIKASRRYNSSNPHDNVQDYLSATSENFFEYVDFKSDKLYNSSFLIDRINDYVFYLNYSEDKDVQQKLIKESITNVMKKISSDKLEKAVINYLISALTEKRNGPAVDWMFAEYYDKLPAEDQDVDFKKEKLDILLATVGRVAPDFSWKENDQEYKLSTLNDGNKYLLVFWSTGCPHCIKEIPELYKFMQTHKEVSVVSFGIENEENEWDEFVKNLPGWHNAIGTHPEYKFDNETVKKYNLLGTPSYFVLDKDKNIIAMPDHVEDVEKYFNSDKE
;
A
#
# COMPACT_ATOMS: atom_id res chain seq x y z
N MET A 1 -51.75 42.59 32.01
CA MET A 1 -51.56 41.20 32.47
C MET A 1 -51.09 40.36 31.31
N MET A 2 -49.80 40.23 31.17
CA MET A 2 -49.17 39.42 30.04
C MET A 2 -48.72 38.08 30.66
N LYS A 3 -49.39 37.01 30.30
CA LYS A 3 -48.98 35.64 30.65
C LYS A 3 -47.77 35.22 29.79
N LYS A 4 -46.61 35.05 30.42
CA LYS A 4 -45.42 34.45 29.82
C LYS A 4 -45.66 32.94 29.72
N LEU A 5 -45.76 32.43 28.51
CA LEU A 5 -45.72 30.98 28.21
C LEU A 5 -44.26 30.56 28.17
N LEU A 6 -43.84 29.77 29.16
CA LEU A 6 -42.52 29.15 29.21
C LEU A 6 -42.60 27.83 28.41
N ALA A 7 -42.09 27.82 27.19
CA ALA A 7 -41.97 26.60 26.39
C ALA A 7 -40.78 25.78 26.93
N LEU A 8 -41.08 24.69 27.63
CA LEU A 8 -40.09 23.70 28.09
C LEU A 8 -39.66 22.85 26.86
N LEU A 9 -38.53 23.15 26.29
CA LEU A 9 -37.90 22.28 25.27
C LEU A 9 -37.36 21.02 25.97
N ILE A 10 -38.11 19.92 25.89
CA ILE A 10 -37.64 18.61 26.32
C ILE A 10 -36.67 18.13 25.27
N PHE A 11 -35.37 18.29 25.53
CA PHE A 11 -34.31 17.58 24.78
C PHE A 11 -34.44 16.09 25.14
N THR A 12 -35.15 15.32 24.34
CA THR A 12 -35.03 13.85 24.36
C THR A 12 -33.67 13.49 23.79
N THR A 13 -32.65 13.36 24.62
CA THR A 13 -31.46 12.63 24.30
C THR A 13 -31.89 11.18 24.08
N SER A 14 -32.05 10.78 22.81
CA SER A 14 -32.13 9.38 22.47
C SER A 14 -30.77 8.77 22.84
N LEU A 15 -30.71 8.16 24.02
CA LEU A 15 -29.65 7.22 24.38
C LEU A 15 -29.74 6.11 23.34
N ALA A 16 -28.89 6.16 22.34
CA ALA A 16 -28.66 5.03 21.45
C ALA A 16 -28.08 3.91 22.32
N ASN A 17 -28.96 3.01 22.82
CA ASN A 17 -28.53 1.85 23.54
C ASN A 17 -27.61 1.04 22.63
N ALA A 18 -26.34 0.92 22.97
CA ALA A 18 -25.43 0.01 22.33
C ALA A 18 -25.99 -1.39 22.47
N GLN A 19 -26.20 -2.06 21.33
CA GLN A 19 -26.73 -3.40 21.31
C GLN A 19 -25.62 -4.45 21.14
N TYR A 20 -24.50 -4.06 20.52
CA TYR A 20 -23.40 -4.95 20.22
C TYR A 20 -22.09 -4.37 20.71
N THR A 21 -21.16 -5.27 21.08
CA THR A 21 -19.82 -4.88 21.50
C THR A 21 -18.76 -5.51 20.60
N VAL A 22 -17.69 -4.73 20.34
CA VAL A 22 -16.46 -5.21 19.71
C VAL A 22 -15.35 -5.09 20.75
N LYS A 23 -14.76 -6.20 21.18
CA LYS A 23 -13.68 -6.23 22.18
C LYS A 23 -12.42 -6.85 21.61
N GLY A 24 -11.29 -6.19 21.82
CA GLY A 24 -9.98 -6.70 21.47
C GLY A 24 -9.06 -6.79 22.67
N THR A 25 -8.23 -7.84 22.69
CA THR A 25 -7.18 -8.02 23.69
C THR A 25 -5.85 -8.25 22.97
N MET A 26 -4.87 -7.40 23.26
CA MET A 26 -3.49 -7.52 22.80
C MET A 26 -2.63 -8.28 23.79
N THR A 27 -1.87 -9.26 23.35
CA THR A 27 -0.95 -10.05 24.18
C THR A 27 0.32 -10.43 23.40
N PRO A 28 1.49 -9.83 23.75
CA PRO A 28 1.69 -8.69 24.65
C PRO A 28 1.08 -7.40 24.09
N PRO A 29 0.86 -6.35 24.90
CA PRO A 29 0.30 -5.09 24.41
C PRO A 29 1.31 -4.33 23.51
N ASP A 30 0.82 -3.55 22.57
CA ASP A 30 1.62 -2.58 21.83
C ASP A 30 1.90 -1.33 22.69
N LYS A 31 2.81 -0.45 22.23
CA LYS A 31 3.18 0.80 22.92
C LYS A 31 2.10 1.90 22.80
N GLY A 32 1.18 1.76 21.84
CA GLY A 32 0.09 2.72 21.63
C GLY A 32 -0.94 2.67 22.74
N ASP A 33 -1.68 3.76 22.91
CA ASP A 33 -2.74 3.93 23.91
C ASP A 33 -4.15 4.08 23.29
N TRP A 34 -4.27 3.95 21.97
CA TRP A 34 -5.51 4.14 21.23
C TRP A 34 -5.76 3.05 20.17
N VAL A 35 -7.03 2.83 19.87
CA VAL A 35 -7.50 2.03 18.72
C VAL A 35 -8.62 2.79 18.03
N ILE A 36 -8.59 2.82 16.69
CA ILE A 36 -9.63 3.41 15.86
C ILE A 36 -10.42 2.30 15.17
N LEU A 37 -11.75 2.40 15.23
CA LEU A 37 -12.66 1.51 14.50
C LEU A 37 -13.10 2.16 13.21
N TYR A 38 -12.88 1.45 12.11
CA TYR A 38 -13.37 1.81 10.78
C TYR A 38 -14.37 0.78 10.26
N LYS A 39 -15.29 1.22 9.43
CA LYS A 39 -16.02 0.38 8.50
C LYS A 39 -15.32 0.41 7.15
N ILE A 40 -15.14 -0.74 6.52
CA ILE A 40 -14.49 -0.88 5.22
C ILE A 40 -15.54 -0.82 4.10
N GLU A 41 -15.29 -0.01 3.09
CA GLU A 41 -16.12 0.12 1.89
C GLU A 41 -15.19 0.21 0.66
N GLY A 42 -14.87 -0.94 0.05
CA GLY A 42 -13.86 -1.02 -1.01
C GLY A 42 -12.47 -0.61 -0.50
N ALA A 43 -11.85 0.36 -1.15
CA ALA A 43 -10.56 0.93 -0.73
C ALA A 43 -10.69 1.97 0.41
N LYS A 44 -11.91 2.35 0.80
CA LYS A 44 -12.16 3.42 1.77
C LYS A 44 -12.37 2.87 3.17
N GLN A 45 -11.82 3.59 4.15
CA GLN A 45 -12.02 3.35 5.56
C GLN A 45 -12.86 4.49 6.13
N LYS A 46 -14.09 4.18 6.56
CA LYS A 46 -15.00 5.16 7.17
C LYS A 46 -14.83 5.11 8.68
N PHE A 47 -14.34 6.20 9.25
CA PHE A 47 -14.20 6.35 10.70
C PHE A 47 -15.55 6.16 11.41
N LEU A 48 -15.55 5.38 12.48
CA LEU A 48 -16.73 5.15 13.33
C LEU A 48 -16.52 5.61 14.78
N ALA A 49 -15.42 5.19 15.41
CA ALA A 49 -15.15 5.47 16.81
C ALA A 49 -13.66 5.33 17.12
N ASN A 50 -13.25 5.87 18.26
CA ASN A 50 -11.96 5.59 18.88
C ASN A 50 -12.14 5.01 20.28
N ALA A 51 -11.16 4.28 20.78
CA ALA A 51 -11.12 3.73 22.12
C ALA A 51 -9.70 3.83 22.68
N THR A 52 -9.60 4.05 24.00
CA THR A 52 -8.33 3.98 24.71
C THR A 52 -8.01 2.54 25.10
N ILE A 53 -6.75 2.14 24.96
CA ILE A 53 -6.26 0.84 25.43
C ILE A 53 -6.08 0.90 26.94
N LYS A 54 -6.74 -0.02 27.65
CA LYS A 54 -6.57 -0.21 29.10
C LYS A 54 -5.59 -1.35 29.34
N PHE A 55 -4.54 -1.06 30.07
CA PHE A 55 -3.54 -2.05 30.42
C PHE A 55 -3.91 -2.76 31.72
N ASP A 56 -3.91 -4.08 31.70
CA ASP A 56 -4.31 -4.93 32.81
C ASP A 56 -3.26 -6.03 33.04
N THR A 57 -2.88 -6.27 34.29
CA THR A 57 -1.92 -7.32 34.63
C THR A 57 -2.65 -8.54 35.16
N VAL A 58 -2.54 -9.66 34.47
CA VAL A 58 -3.17 -10.92 34.83
C VAL A 58 -2.11 -11.98 35.12
N ALA A 59 -2.41 -12.94 35.98
CA ALA A 59 -1.58 -14.12 36.17
C ALA A 59 -2.05 -15.25 35.25
N ILE A 60 -1.17 -15.66 34.32
CA ILE A 60 -1.43 -16.79 33.40
C ILE A 60 -0.36 -17.85 33.70
N SER A 61 -0.79 -19.05 34.07
CA SER A 61 0.11 -20.16 34.41
C SER A 61 1.18 -19.81 35.47
N GLY A 62 0.84 -18.89 36.40
CA GLY A 62 1.75 -18.45 37.46
C GLY A 62 2.69 -17.28 37.09
N GLU A 63 2.71 -16.83 35.84
CA GLU A 63 3.46 -15.67 35.36
C GLU A 63 2.57 -14.43 35.24
N LYS A 64 3.09 -13.26 35.58
CA LYS A 64 2.41 -12.00 35.38
C LYS A 64 2.55 -11.56 33.94
N GLN A 65 1.42 -11.41 33.24
CA GLN A 65 1.37 -10.88 31.88
C GLN A 65 0.56 -9.60 31.84
N VAL A 66 1.04 -8.61 31.06
CA VAL A 66 0.29 -7.39 30.78
C VAL A 66 -0.51 -7.60 29.53
N LEU A 67 -1.80 -7.24 29.57
CA LEU A 67 -2.72 -7.27 28.44
C LEU A 67 -3.15 -5.86 28.09
N GLY A 68 -3.27 -5.55 26.81
CA GLY A 68 -3.91 -4.31 26.34
C GLY A 68 -5.36 -4.62 25.91
N LYS A 69 -6.35 -4.02 26.59
CA LYS A 69 -7.77 -4.27 26.33
C LYS A 69 -8.45 -3.01 25.78
N PHE A 70 -9.29 -3.16 24.76
CA PHE A 70 -10.14 -2.09 24.25
C PHE A 70 -11.54 -2.60 23.91
N SER A 71 -12.50 -1.68 23.84
CA SER A 71 -13.89 -2.02 23.52
C SER A 71 -14.57 -0.87 22.78
N PHE A 72 -15.38 -1.25 21.79
CA PHE A 72 -16.31 -0.34 21.10
C PHE A 72 -17.74 -0.81 21.31
N GLU A 73 -18.65 0.15 21.32
CA GLU A 73 -20.08 -0.09 21.35
C GLU A 73 -20.67 0.26 19.99
N LEU A 74 -21.41 -0.67 19.40
CA LEU A 74 -22.08 -0.48 18.12
C LEU A 74 -23.59 -0.40 18.34
N PRO A 75 -24.28 0.62 17.76
CA PRO A 75 -25.72 0.74 17.85
C PRO A 75 -26.40 -0.38 17.04
N ASN A 76 -27.65 -0.62 17.32
CA ASN A 76 -28.48 -1.56 16.61
C ASN A 76 -28.66 -1.20 15.11
N THR A 77 -28.46 0.06 14.76
CA THR A 77 -28.45 0.55 13.37
C THR A 77 -27.15 0.26 12.61
N ALA A 78 -26.07 -0.19 13.29
CA ALA A 78 -24.81 -0.53 12.63
C ALA A 78 -25.05 -1.60 11.56
N THR A 79 -24.51 -1.39 10.37
CA THR A 79 -24.76 -2.27 9.22
C THR A 79 -23.77 -3.44 9.16
N PRO A 80 -24.21 -4.66 8.78
CA PRO A 80 -23.30 -5.77 8.52
C PRO A 80 -22.22 -5.42 7.48
N GLY A 81 -21.04 -6.04 7.60
CA GLY A 81 -19.92 -5.83 6.68
C GLY A 81 -18.57 -6.10 7.33
N ALA A 82 -17.51 -5.70 6.63
CA ALA A 82 -16.14 -5.75 7.15
C ALA A 82 -15.81 -4.48 7.93
N TYR A 83 -15.13 -4.67 9.06
CA TYR A 83 -14.70 -3.63 9.98
C TYR A 83 -13.21 -3.81 10.28
N ARG A 84 -12.53 -2.73 10.62
CA ARG A 84 -11.10 -2.71 10.94
C ARG A 84 -10.85 -1.99 12.26
N ALA A 85 -10.14 -2.66 13.16
CA ALA A 85 -9.61 -2.07 14.38
C ALA A 85 -8.13 -1.74 14.18
N THR A 86 -7.79 -0.45 13.99
CA THR A 86 -6.44 0.04 13.73
C THR A 86 -5.82 0.56 15.01
N TYR A 87 -4.63 0.06 15.39
CA TYR A 87 -3.88 0.44 16.60
C TYR A 87 -2.49 1.02 16.32
N ARG A 88 -2.09 1.08 15.06
CA ARG A 88 -0.88 1.78 14.56
C ARG A 88 -1.16 2.42 13.22
N ASN A 89 -0.46 3.51 12.91
CA ASN A 89 -0.59 4.22 11.63
C ASN A 89 0.34 3.67 10.53
N SER A 90 1.26 2.76 10.87
CA SER A 90 2.24 2.20 9.95
C SER A 90 2.25 0.68 9.97
N GLY A 91 2.44 0.06 8.80
CA GLY A 91 2.48 -1.38 8.62
C GLY A 91 1.14 -2.08 8.90
N ALA A 92 1.18 -3.37 9.21
CA ALA A 92 0.00 -4.17 9.57
C ALA A 92 -0.45 -3.92 11.01
N GLY A 93 -0.76 -2.67 11.36
CA GLY A 93 -1.21 -2.25 12.68
C GLY A 93 -2.72 -2.30 12.85
N PHE A 94 -3.39 -3.35 12.36
CA PHE A 94 -4.85 -3.49 12.41
C PHE A 94 -5.29 -4.96 12.52
N VAL A 95 -6.54 -5.16 12.89
CA VAL A 95 -7.27 -6.45 12.79
C VAL A 95 -8.57 -6.21 12.03
N ASP A 96 -8.76 -6.96 10.96
CA ASP A 96 -10.02 -6.99 10.20
C ASP A 96 -10.96 -8.07 10.73
N PHE A 97 -12.24 -7.77 10.76
CA PHE A 97 -13.27 -8.69 11.19
C PHE A 97 -14.63 -8.41 10.52
N PHE A 98 -15.48 -9.41 10.50
CA PHE A 98 -16.86 -9.29 10.06
C PHE A 98 -17.78 -8.96 11.23
N PHE A 99 -18.65 -7.99 11.03
CA PHE A 99 -19.75 -7.69 11.92
C PHE A 99 -21.08 -8.05 11.23
N ASN A 100 -21.87 -8.90 11.86
CA ASN A 100 -23.19 -9.31 11.37
C ASN A 100 -24.21 -9.38 12.52
N LYS A 101 -24.43 -8.24 13.19
CA LYS A 101 -25.39 -8.11 14.29
C LYS A 101 -25.13 -9.09 15.45
N GLU A 102 -23.86 -9.33 15.75
CA GLU A 102 -23.42 -10.12 16.89
C GLU A 102 -22.23 -9.47 17.59
N ASN A 103 -21.98 -9.85 18.84
CA ASN A 103 -20.77 -9.40 19.53
C ASN A 103 -19.53 -10.02 18.91
N VAL A 104 -18.48 -9.21 18.78
CA VAL A 104 -17.18 -9.66 18.29
C VAL A 104 -16.14 -9.51 19.38
N GLU A 105 -15.47 -10.58 19.73
CA GLU A 105 -14.38 -10.58 20.70
C GLU A 105 -13.21 -11.39 20.17
N PHE A 106 -12.00 -10.81 20.26
CA PHE A 106 -10.78 -11.43 19.75
C PHE A 106 -9.55 -11.08 20.59
N VAL A 107 -8.58 -12.00 20.54
CA VAL A 107 -7.25 -11.86 21.15
C VAL A 107 -6.21 -11.96 20.04
N PHE A 108 -5.15 -11.16 20.09
CA PHE A 108 -4.11 -11.17 19.07
C PHE A 108 -2.76 -10.65 19.60
N ASN A 109 -1.71 -11.03 18.88
CA ASN A 109 -0.38 -10.45 19.07
C ASN A 109 -0.18 -9.29 18.07
N PRO A 110 0.00 -8.04 18.52
CA PRO A 110 0.11 -6.89 17.63
C PRO A 110 1.35 -6.89 16.72
N LYS A 111 2.34 -7.77 16.98
CA LYS A 111 3.47 -7.96 16.07
C LYS A 111 3.11 -8.83 14.86
N TYR A 112 2.15 -9.74 15.01
CA TYR A 112 1.73 -10.69 13.98
C TYR A 112 0.19 -10.80 13.96
N PRO A 113 -0.56 -9.72 13.68
CA PRO A 113 -2.02 -9.71 13.87
C PRO A 113 -2.72 -10.78 13.03
N ASP A 114 -2.42 -10.88 11.73
CA ASP A 114 -3.09 -11.82 10.81
C ASP A 114 -2.86 -13.29 11.16
N GLN A 115 -1.70 -13.63 11.75
CA GLN A 115 -1.35 -15.01 12.10
C GLN A 115 -1.82 -15.42 13.49
N SER A 116 -2.07 -14.46 14.37
CA SER A 116 -2.30 -14.70 15.79
C SER A 116 -3.73 -14.38 16.24
N VAL A 117 -4.55 -13.75 15.38
CA VAL A 117 -5.92 -13.40 15.77
C VAL A 117 -6.75 -14.65 16.05
N LEU A 118 -7.33 -14.68 17.26
CA LEU A 118 -8.25 -15.71 17.71
C LEU A 118 -9.57 -15.07 18.13
N PHE A 119 -10.64 -15.37 17.41
CA PHE A 119 -11.97 -14.91 17.76
C PHE A 119 -12.56 -15.78 18.87
N THR A 120 -12.85 -15.18 20.04
CA THR A 120 -13.44 -15.87 21.18
C THR A 120 -14.97 -15.78 21.18
N SER A 121 -15.54 -14.78 20.52
CA SER A 121 -16.95 -14.72 20.14
C SER A 121 -17.10 -14.42 18.65
N SER A 122 -18.32 -14.27 18.14
CA SER A 122 -18.67 -14.16 16.70
C SER A 122 -18.60 -15.49 15.93
N ARG A 123 -19.77 -15.91 15.49
CA ARG A 123 -19.90 -17.11 14.65
C ARG A 123 -19.30 -16.90 13.25
N GLU A 124 -19.49 -15.69 12.68
CA GLU A 124 -18.97 -15.33 11.37
C GLU A 124 -17.44 -15.46 11.33
N ASN A 125 -16.77 -14.79 12.25
CA ASN A 125 -15.30 -14.72 12.26
C ASN A 125 -14.65 -16.06 12.63
N LYS A 126 -15.22 -16.81 13.57
CA LYS A 126 -14.72 -18.15 13.91
C LYS A 126 -14.78 -19.07 12.71
N LEU A 127 -15.94 -19.14 12.03
CA LEU A 127 -16.13 -20.02 10.90
C LEU A 127 -15.21 -19.66 9.73
N TYR A 128 -15.05 -18.36 9.45
CA TYR A 128 -14.15 -17.90 8.39
C TYR A 128 -12.68 -18.23 8.68
N ASN A 129 -12.25 -18.05 9.93
CA ASN A 129 -10.88 -18.37 10.34
C ASN A 129 -10.61 -19.89 10.29
N GLU A 130 -11.56 -20.71 10.76
CA GLU A 130 -11.50 -22.17 10.65
C GLU A 130 -11.41 -22.62 9.18
N TYR A 131 -12.21 -22.01 8.29
CA TYR A 131 -12.15 -22.26 6.86
C TYR A 131 -10.76 -21.95 6.29
N LEU A 132 -10.23 -20.73 6.54
CA LEU A 132 -8.93 -20.34 6.02
C LEU A 132 -7.80 -21.28 6.48
N GLN A 133 -7.84 -21.73 7.74
CA GLN A 133 -6.85 -22.69 8.26
C GLN A 133 -6.96 -24.05 7.56
N ALA A 134 -8.17 -24.60 7.47
CA ALA A 134 -8.40 -25.90 6.83
C ALA A 134 -8.06 -25.87 5.34
N TYR A 135 -8.56 -24.86 4.62
CA TYR A 135 -8.34 -24.71 3.18
C TYR A 135 -6.86 -24.52 2.85
N ASN A 136 -6.18 -23.60 3.53
CA ASN A 136 -4.76 -23.31 3.28
C ASN A 136 -3.84 -24.50 3.64
N ALA A 137 -4.20 -25.33 4.61
CA ALA A 137 -3.44 -26.52 4.94
C ALA A 137 -3.42 -27.54 3.79
N VAL A 138 -4.56 -27.74 3.11
CA VAL A 138 -4.65 -28.61 1.94
C VAL A 138 -4.04 -27.96 0.71
N GLN A 139 -4.30 -26.66 0.50
CA GLN A 139 -3.74 -25.92 -0.65
C GLN A 139 -2.20 -25.94 -0.66
N LYS A 140 -1.55 -25.80 0.50
CA LYS A 140 -0.07 -25.91 0.60
C LYS A 140 0.45 -27.27 0.15
N LYS A 141 -0.28 -28.34 0.40
CA LYS A 141 0.11 -29.68 -0.08
C LYS A 141 -0.02 -29.77 -1.60
N ILE A 142 -1.10 -29.22 -2.17
CA ILE A 142 -1.30 -29.15 -3.63
C ILE A 142 -0.17 -28.37 -4.29
N ASP A 143 0.18 -27.19 -3.75
CA ASP A 143 1.25 -26.36 -4.26
C ASP A 143 2.61 -27.08 -4.24
N SER A 144 2.90 -27.81 -3.14
CA SER A 144 4.11 -28.62 -3.02
C SER A 144 4.14 -29.79 -4.01
N LEU A 145 3.00 -30.44 -4.23
CA LEU A 145 2.87 -31.54 -5.18
C LEU A 145 2.96 -31.04 -6.63
N GLN A 146 2.44 -29.85 -6.93
CA GLN A 146 2.59 -29.19 -8.23
C GLN A 146 4.08 -28.91 -8.53
N ALA A 147 4.81 -28.35 -7.57
CA ALA A 147 6.25 -28.09 -7.72
C ALA A 147 7.03 -29.40 -7.91
N SER A 148 6.80 -30.40 -7.06
CA SER A 148 7.44 -31.72 -7.19
C SER A 148 7.11 -32.39 -8.52
N TYR A 149 5.90 -32.24 -9.05
CA TYR A 149 5.52 -32.84 -10.33
C TYR A 149 6.25 -32.19 -11.51
N ILE A 150 6.47 -30.88 -11.48
CA ILE A 150 7.27 -30.19 -12.51
C ILE A 150 8.68 -30.78 -12.59
N GLU A 151 9.27 -31.13 -11.45
CA GLU A 151 10.63 -31.70 -11.40
C GLU A 151 10.66 -33.18 -11.79
N THR A 152 9.74 -33.98 -11.25
CA THR A 152 9.83 -35.44 -11.30
C THR A 152 8.99 -36.12 -12.37
N LYS A 153 7.89 -35.50 -12.82
CA LYS A 153 6.85 -36.10 -13.69
C LYS A 153 6.31 -37.44 -13.17
N SER A 154 6.40 -37.64 -11.86
CA SER A 154 6.06 -38.91 -11.21
C SER A 154 4.55 -39.20 -11.28
N LYS A 155 4.20 -40.43 -11.64
CA LYS A 155 2.80 -40.92 -11.58
C LYS A 155 2.24 -40.90 -10.16
N ASP A 156 3.06 -41.19 -9.15
CA ASP A 156 2.66 -41.18 -7.76
C ASP A 156 2.40 -39.75 -7.28
N THR A 157 3.25 -38.76 -7.65
CA THR A 157 3.01 -37.35 -7.37
C THR A 157 1.71 -36.85 -8.02
N LYS A 158 1.45 -37.25 -9.26
CA LYS A 158 0.18 -36.93 -9.94
C LYS A 158 -1.04 -37.52 -9.25
N LYS A 159 -0.92 -38.76 -8.76
CA LYS A 159 -1.99 -39.42 -8.01
C LYS A 159 -2.23 -38.75 -6.65
N ALA A 160 -1.17 -38.39 -5.94
CA ALA A 160 -1.24 -37.62 -4.69
C ALA A 160 -1.89 -36.25 -4.90
N TYR A 161 -1.50 -35.50 -5.95
CA TYR A 161 -2.09 -34.24 -6.31
C TYR A 161 -3.63 -34.33 -6.48
N LYS A 162 -4.10 -35.33 -7.25
CA LYS A 162 -5.55 -35.55 -7.45
C LYS A 162 -6.28 -35.90 -6.17
N LYS A 163 -5.62 -36.60 -5.25
CA LYS A 163 -6.20 -36.91 -3.94
C LYS A 163 -6.37 -35.66 -3.09
N GLU A 164 -5.32 -34.82 -3.00
CA GLU A 164 -5.40 -33.58 -2.22
C GLU A 164 -6.35 -32.58 -2.88
N LEU A 165 -6.47 -32.56 -4.21
CA LEU A 165 -7.45 -31.72 -4.91
C LEU A 165 -8.88 -32.08 -4.50
N LYS A 166 -9.20 -33.39 -4.41
CA LYS A 166 -10.50 -33.86 -3.93
C LYS A 166 -10.73 -33.46 -2.47
N GLU A 167 -9.73 -33.61 -1.62
CA GLU A 167 -9.79 -33.16 -0.21
C GLU A 167 -10.08 -31.65 -0.12
N LEU A 168 -9.47 -30.83 -1.00
CA LEU A 168 -9.73 -29.40 -1.06
C LEU A 168 -11.18 -29.09 -1.45
N GLU A 169 -11.73 -29.83 -2.41
CA GLU A 169 -13.13 -29.68 -2.83
C GLU A 169 -14.08 -30.07 -1.69
N ASP A 170 -13.82 -31.16 -0.99
CA ASP A 170 -14.62 -31.59 0.16
C ASP A 170 -14.58 -30.55 1.31
N VAL A 171 -13.42 -29.96 1.58
CA VAL A 171 -13.27 -28.85 2.55
C VAL A 171 -14.06 -27.63 2.11
N GLN A 172 -13.95 -27.23 0.85
CA GLN A 172 -14.67 -26.08 0.30
C GLN A 172 -16.19 -26.26 0.43
N GLU A 173 -16.72 -27.38 -0.04
CA GLU A 173 -18.15 -27.69 0.03
C GLU A 173 -18.66 -27.72 1.49
N MET A 174 -17.90 -28.32 2.38
CA MET A 174 -18.26 -28.38 3.80
C MET A 174 -18.44 -26.99 4.41
N TYR A 175 -17.50 -26.05 4.14
CA TYR A 175 -17.57 -24.70 4.70
C TYR A 175 -18.57 -23.80 3.97
N GLU A 176 -18.81 -23.98 2.67
CA GLU A 176 -19.89 -23.31 1.97
C GLU A 176 -21.26 -23.69 2.57
N ASN A 177 -21.49 -24.98 2.83
CA ASN A 177 -22.71 -25.47 3.46
C ASN A 177 -22.86 -24.97 4.91
N LYS A 178 -21.79 -25.00 5.72
CA LYS A 178 -21.80 -24.49 7.10
C LYS A 178 -22.08 -22.99 7.19
N SER A 179 -21.72 -22.23 6.18
CA SER A 179 -21.85 -20.77 6.14
C SER A 179 -23.11 -20.30 5.40
N GLU A 180 -23.99 -21.21 4.96
CA GLU A 180 -25.21 -20.85 4.25
C GLU A 180 -26.04 -19.81 5.03
N GLY A 181 -26.45 -18.73 4.36
CA GLY A 181 -27.17 -17.61 4.97
C GLY A 181 -26.32 -16.63 5.77
N MET A 182 -25.03 -16.91 6.00
CA MET A 182 -24.11 -16.03 6.72
C MET A 182 -23.49 -14.96 5.79
N LEU A 183 -22.95 -13.90 6.40
CA LEU A 183 -22.19 -12.88 5.67
C LEU A 183 -20.94 -13.47 5.03
N VAL A 184 -20.19 -14.29 5.77
CA VAL A 184 -18.91 -14.88 5.33
C VAL A 184 -19.06 -15.92 4.21
N ASN A 185 -20.26 -16.41 3.90
CA ASN A 185 -20.46 -17.35 2.79
C ASN A 185 -19.93 -16.81 1.44
N SER A 186 -20.16 -15.51 1.16
CA SER A 186 -19.66 -14.89 -0.06
C SER A 186 -18.12 -14.83 -0.08
N PHE A 187 -17.49 -14.63 1.08
CA PHE A 187 -16.03 -14.60 1.21
C PHE A 187 -15.42 -15.99 1.09
N ILE A 188 -16.03 -17.00 1.70
CA ILE A 188 -15.61 -18.41 1.58
C ILE A 188 -15.62 -18.83 0.11
N LYS A 189 -16.69 -18.54 -0.63
CA LYS A 189 -16.77 -18.83 -2.07
C LYS A 189 -15.70 -18.11 -2.88
N ALA A 190 -15.52 -16.81 -2.63
CA ALA A 190 -14.58 -15.98 -3.37
C ALA A 190 -13.10 -16.21 -3.01
N SER A 191 -12.80 -16.79 -1.84
CA SER A 191 -11.45 -17.14 -1.41
C SER A 191 -10.89 -18.39 -2.07
N ARG A 192 -11.73 -19.15 -2.75
CA ARG A 192 -11.31 -20.35 -3.49
C ARG A 192 -10.26 -19.96 -4.55
N ARG A 193 -9.21 -20.78 -4.65
CA ARG A 193 -8.19 -20.67 -5.71
C ARG A 193 -8.49 -21.66 -6.83
N TYR A 194 -8.19 -21.24 -8.06
CA TYR A 194 -8.16 -22.15 -9.18
C TYR A 194 -7.04 -23.18 -9.01
N ASN A 195 -7.36 -24.44 -9.22
CA ASN A 195 -6.43 -25.54 -9.33
C ASN A 195 -6.82 -26.39 -10.53
N SER A 196 -5.88 -26.69 -11.42
CA SER A 196 -6.12 -27.56 -12.56
C SER A 196 -6.44 -29.00 -12.13
N SER A 197 -7.28 -29.72 -12.86
CA SER A 197 -7.63 -31.11 -12.59
C SER A 197 -6.44 -32.10 -12.67
N ASN A 198 -5.34 -31.66 -13.29
CA ASN A 198 -4.06 -32.36 -13.36
C ASN A 198 -2.94 -31.36 -13.08
N PRO A 199 -1.84 -31.78 -12.46
CA PRO A 199 -0.69 -30.91 -12.29
C PRO A 199 -0.09 -30.55 -13.64
N HIS A 200 0.39 -29.31 -13.77
CA HIS A 200 1.03 -28.77 -14.98
C HIS A 200 2.45 -29.32 -15.15
N ASP A 201 2.86 -29.51 -16.40
CA ASP A 201 4.15 -30.10 -16.74
C ASP A 201 5.32 -29.13 -16.60
N ASN A 202 5.06 -27.83 -16.60
CA ASN A 202 6.10 -26.79 -16.48
C ASN A 202 5.56 -25.56 -15.73
N VAL A 203 6.50 -24.69 -15.32
CA VAL A 203 6.20 -23.49 -14.55
C VAL A 203 5.35 -22.49 -15.36
N GLN A 204 5.65 -22.34 -16.66
CA GLN A 204 4.97 -21.36 -17.51
C GLN A 204 3.47 -21.67 -17.65
N ASP A 205 3.13 -22.94 -17.93
CA ASP A 205 1.72 -23.38 -18.04
C ASP A 205 0.99 -23.22 -16.69
N TYR A 206 1.66 -23.52 -15.59
CA TYR A 206 1.09 -23.32 -14.24
C TYR A 206 0.79 -21.84 -13.96
N LEU A 207 1.75 -20.95 -14.22
CA LEU A 207 1.57 -19.50 -14.00
C LEU A 207 0.51 -18.91 -14.93
N SER A 208 0.51 -19.30 -16.22
CA SER A 208 -0.50 -18.85 -17.18
C SER A 208 -1.91 -19.27 -16.74
N ALA A 209 -2.11 -20.54 -16.41
CA ALA A 209 -3.39 -21.05 -15.96
C ALA A 209 -3.86 -20.38 -14.64
N THR A 210 -2.94 -20.14 -13.72
CA THR A 210 -3.23 -19.43 -12.46
C THR A 210 -3.67 -17.98 -12.72
N SER A 211 -2.97 -17.26 -13.61
CA SER A 211 -3.30 -15.88 -13.95
C SER A 211 -4.64 -15.76 -14.70
N GLU A 212 -4.88 -16.62 -15.69
CA GLU A 212 -6.10 -16.61 -16.48
C GLU A 212 -7.35 -16.86 -15.63
N ASN A 213 -7.24 -17.74 -14.61
CA ASN A 213 -8.36 -18.18 -13.78
C ASN A 213 -8.35 -17.57 -12.37
N PHE A 214 -7.54 -16.51 -12.13
CA PHE A 214 -7.35 -15.91 -10.81
C PHE A 214 -8.65 -15.43 -10.15
N PHE A 215 -9.59 -14.95 -10.95
CA PHE A 215 -10.89 -14.43 -10.51
C PHE A 215 -12.06 -15.39 -10.81
N GLU A 216 -11.81 -16.67 -11.08
CA GLU A 216 -12.87 -17.63 -11.48
C GLU A 216 -14.02 -17.68 -10.47
N TYR A 217 -13.70 -17.61 -9.17
CA TYR A 217 -14.69 -17.71 -8.08
C TYR A 217 -15.07 -16.36 -7.47
N VAL A 218 -14.63 -15.24 -8.06
CA VAL A 218 -14.88 -13.90 -7.54
C VAL A 218 -16.08 -13.27 -8.22
N ASP A 219 -17.14 -13.03 -7.46
CA ASP A 219 -18.33 -12.29 -7.95
C ASP A 219 -18.12 -10.77 -7.78
N PHE A 220 -17.76 -10.10 -8.86
CA PHE A 220 -17.57 -8.64 -8.92
C PHE A 220 -18.87 -7.84 -8.72
N LYS A 221 -20.05 -8.48 -8.72
CA LYS A 221 -21.35 -7.85 -8.46
C LYS A 221 -21.78 -7.97 -7.01
N SER A 222 -21.03 -8.68 -6.18
CA SER A 222 -21.37 -8.91 -4.79
C SER A 222 -21.19 -7.65 -3.95
N ASP A 223 -22.29 -7.06 -3.46
CA ASP A 223 -22.25 -5.96 -2.49
C ASP A 223 -21.50 -6.33 -1.19
N LYS A 224 -21.53 -7.61 -0.80
CA LYS A 224 -20.80 -8.07 0.40
C LYS A 224 -19.30 -7.99 0.19
N LEU A 225 -18.80 -8.44 -0.96
CA LEU A 225 -17.37 -8.33 -1.30
C LEU A 225 -16.95 -6.88 -1.52
N TYR A 226 -17.81 -6.05 -2.14
CA TYR A 226 -17.55 -4.62 -2.31
C TYR A 226 -17.44 -3.87 -0.97
N ASN A 227 -18.32 -4.18 0.01
CA ASN A 227 -18.30 -3.56 1.34
C ASN A 227 -17.24 -4.19 2.28
N SER A 228 -16.07 -4.50 1.71
CA SER A 228 -14.89 -5.02 2.37
C SER A 228 -13.64 -4.65 1.58
N SER A 229 -12.44 -4.93 2.07
CA SER A 229 -11.20 -4.79 1.29
C SER A 229 -11.00 -5.93 0.27
N PHE A 230 -11.78 -7.02 0.35
CA PHE A 230 -11.53 -8.27 -0.37
C PHE A 230 -11.28 -8.09 -1.88
N LEU A 231 -12.16 -7.35 -2.58
CA LEU A 231 -11.99 -7.14 -4.02
C LEU A 231 -10.74 -6.33 -4.34
N ILE A 232 -10.47 -5.31 -3.54
CA ILE A 232 -9.29 -4.44 -3.70
C ILE A 232 -8.01 -5.22 -3.43
N ASP A 233 -7.98 -6.04 -2.37
CA ASP A 233 -6.83 -6.89 -2.04
C ASP A 233 -6.57 -7.91 -3.16
N ARG A 234 -7.63 -8.56 -3.69
CA ARG A 234 -7.50 -9.51 -4.82
C ARG A 234 -7.02 -8.82 -6.10
N ILE A 235 -7.48 -7.60 -6.39
CA ILE A 235 -7.02 -6.81 -7.54
C ILE A 235 -5.56 -6.42 -7.34
N ASN A 236 -5.17 -5.99 -6.13
CA ASN A 236 -3.80 -5.66 -5.79
C ASN A 236 -2.85 -6.84 -6.00
N ASP A 237 -3.24 -8.02 -5.52
CA ASP A 237 -2.46 -9.25 -5.69
C ASP A 237 -2.28 -9.60 -7.16
N TYR A 238 -3.34 -9.49 -7.97
CA TYR A 238 -3.31 -9.79 -9.39
C TYR A 238 -2.43 -8.81 -10.18
N VAL A 239 -2.56 -7.52 -9.92
CA VAL A 239 -1.87 -6.47 -10.69
C VAL A 239 -0.39 -6.36 -10.31
N PHE A 240 -0.05 -6.48 -9.00
CA PHE A 240 1.27 -6.11 -8.53
C PHE A 240 2.14 -7.28 -8.06
N TYR A 241 1.54 -8.45 -7.76
CA TYR A 241 2.30 -9.57 -7.22
C TYR A 241 2.26 -10.83 -8.08
N LEU A 242 1.14 -11.13 -8.72
CA LEU A 242 1.04 -12.34 -9.54
C LEU A 242 1.80 -12.20 -10.87
N ASN A 243 1.68 -11.05 -11.52
CA ASN A 243 2.28 -10.76 -12.83
C ASN A 243 3.50 -9.85 -12.65
N TYR A 244 4.64 -10.44 -12.26
CA TYR A 244 5.87 -9.72 -11.96
C TYR A 244 7.00 -10.07 -12.94
N SER A 245 7.80 -9.06 -13.29
CA SER A 245 9.06 -9.17 -14.05
C SER A 245 10.10 -8.21 -13.48
N GLU A 246 11.36 -8.64 -13.44
CA GLU A 246 12.49 -7.76 -13.10
C GLU A 246 12.82 -6.77 -14.24
N ASP A 247 12.50 -7.12 -15.47
CA ASP A 247 12.60 -6.24 -16.62
C ASP A 247 11.53 -5.15 -16.54
N LYS A 248 11.95 -3.89 -16.49
CA LYS A 248 11.06 -2.74 -16.29
C LYS A 248 10.05 -2.55 -17.42
N ASP A 249 10.44 -2.79 -18.67
CA ASP A 249 9.55 -2.62 -19.83
C ASP A 249 8.53 -3.74 -19.88
N VAL A 250 8.95 -4.96 -19.61
CA VAL A 250 8.04 -6.11 -19.46
C VAL A 250 7.09 -5.88 -18.30
N GLN A 251 7.57 -5.38 -17.15
CA GLN A 251 6.74 -5.08 -15.99
C GLN A 251 5.69 -4.02 -16.29
N GLN A 252 6.03 -2.95 -17.03
CA GLN A 252 5.07 -1.93 -17.45
C GLN A 252 3.95 -2.52 -18.33
N LYS A 253 4.31 -3.42 -19.24
CA LYS A 253 3.36 -4.11 -20.09
C LYS A 253 2.42 -5.01 -19.26
N LEU A 254 2.98 -5.83 -18.37
CA LEU A 254 2.23 -6.73 -17.49
C LEU A 254 1.25 -5.97 -16.59
N ILE A 255 1.64 -4.84 -16.03
CA ILE A 255 0.75 -3.97 -15.23
C ILE A 255 -0.45 -3.52 -16.07
N LYS A 256 -0.22 -2.97 -17.27
CA LYS A 256 -1.30 -2.50 -18.15
C LYS A 256 -2.24 -3.63 -18.59
N GLU A 257 -1.69 -4.79 -18.94
CA GLU A 257 -2.46 -5.97 -19.31
C GLU A 257 -3.30 -6.47 -18.13
N SER A 258 -2.72 -6.55 -16.93
CA SER A 258 -3.43 -6.99 -15.72
C SER A 258 -4.56 -6.04 -15.38
N ILE A 259 -4.33 -4.73 -15.39
CA ILE A 259 -5.37 -3.72 -15.16
C ILE A 259 -6.49 -3.85 -16.19
N THR A 260 -6.15 -3.97 -17.47
CA THR A 260 -7.12 -4.15 -18.55
C THR A 260 -7.99 -5.40 -18.34
N ASN A 261 -7.40 -6.50 -17.87
CA ASN A 261 -8.11 -7.73 -17.57
C ASN A 261 -9.06 -7.59 -16.38
N VAL A 262 -8.64 -6.85 -15.34
CA VAL A 262 -9.51 -6.50 -14.19
C VAL A 262 -10.69 -5.65 -14.64
N MET A 263 -10.43 -4.57 -15.38
CA MET A 263 -11.47 -3.64 -15.82
C MET A 263 -12.54 -4.30 -16.68
N LYS A 264 -12.20 -5.28 -17.52
CA LYS A 264 -13.16 -6.08 -18.30
C LYS A 264 -14.14 -6.90 -17.44
N LYS A 265 -13.80 -7.20 -16.18
CA LYS A 265 -14.66 -7.98 -15.27
C LYS A 265 -15.63 -7.10 -14.47
N ILE A 266 -15.38 -5.80 -14.43
CA ILE A 266 -16.18 -4.83 -13.69
C ILE A 266 -17.36 -4.39 -14.56
N SER A 267 -18.56 -4.41 -13.98
CA SER A 267 -19.80 -4.00 -14.64
C SER A 267 -20.64 -3.01 -13.82
N SER A 268 -20.11 -2.57 -12.67
CA SER A 268 -20.74 -1.60 -11.77
C SER A 268 -19.94 -0.31 -11.79
N ASP A 269 -20.57 0.81 -12.15
CA ASP A 269 -19.95 2.15 -12.18
C ASP A 269 -19.30 2.51 -10.83
N LYS A 270 -19.97 2.15 -9.73
CA LYS A 270 -19.46 2.38 -8.38
C LYS A 270 -18.16 1.62 -8.11
N LEU A 271 -18.06 0.34 -8.52
CA LEU A 271 -16.85 -0.46 -8.36
C LEU A 271 -15.76 0.03 -9.32
N GLU A 272 -16.13 0.37 -10.55
CA GLU A 272 -15.24 0.89 -11.57
C GLU A 272 -14.48 2.13 -11.06
N LYS A 273 -15.21 3.15 -10.61
CA LYS A 273 -14.63 4.36 -10.01
C LYS A 273 -13.73 4.05 -8.82
N ALA A 274 -14.17 3.15 -7.92
CA ALA A 274 -13.40 2.79 -6.74
C ALA A 274 -12.08 2.10 -7.12
N VAL A 275 -12.09 1.21 -8.10
CA VAL A 275 -10.90 0.48 -8.58
C VAL A 275 -9.95 1.40 -9.35
N ILE A 276 -10.47 2.28 -10.21
CA ILE A 276 -9.66 3.28 -10.93
C ILE A 276 -8.90 4.17 -9.92
N ASN A 277 -9.61 4.75 -8.94
CA ASN A 277 -9.00 5.62 -7.93
C ASN A 277 -7.97 4.88 -7.08
N TYR A 278 -8.26 3.63 -6.71
CA TYR A 278 -7.32 2.78 -5.95
C TYR A 278 -6.05 2.52 -6.75
N LEU A 279 -6.17 2.05 -8.01
CA LEU A 279 -5.03 1.71 -8.85
C LEU A 279 -4.16 2.94 -9.17
N ILE A 280 -4.78 4.10 -9.45
CA ILE A 280 -4.05 5.36 -9.62
C ILE A 280 -3.27 5.69 -8.35
N SER A 281 -3.88 5.58 -7.18
CA SER A 281 -3.20 5.86 -5.90
C SER A 281 -2.04 4.89 -5.66
N ALA A 282 -2.26 3.58 -5.85
CA ALA A 282 -1.23 2.56 -5.67
C ALA A 282 -0.04 2.72 -6.64
N LEU A 283 -0.32 3.08 -7.90
CA LEU A 283 0.71 3.37 -8.90
C LEU A 283 1.47 4.66 -8.58
N THR A 284 0.77 5.67 -8.02
CA THR A 284 1.39 6.93 -7.57
C THR A 284 2.35 6.68 -6.40
N GLU A 285 1.95 5.87 -5.41
CA GLU A 285 2.82 5.48 -4.28
C GLU A 285 4.08 4.75 -4.77
N LYS A 286 3.95 3.93 -5.81
CA LYS A 286 5.08 3.26 -6.48
C LYS A 286 5.86 4.17 -7.43
N ARG A 287 5.52 5.46 -7.52
CA ARG A 287 6.11 6.46 -8.43
C ARG A 287 6.12 6.03 -9.90
N ASN A 288 5.13 5.26 -10.33
CA ASN A 288 5.00 4.78 -11.70
C ASN A 288 4.24 5.80 -12.58
N GLY A 289 4.90 6.90 -12.93
CA GLY A 289 4.33 7.98 -13.75
C GLY A 289 3.70 7.51 -15.07
N PRO A 290 4.40 6.71 -15.91
CA PRO A 290 3.84 6.24 -17.18
C PRO A 290 2.56 5.40 -17.06
N ALA A 291 2.43 4.62 -15.99
CA ALA A 291 1.22 3.84 -15.75
C ALA A 291 0.08 4.73 -15.23
N VAL A 292 0.38 5.72 -14.39
CA VAL A 292 -0.61 6.69 -13.89
C VAL A 292 -1.15 7.55 -15.02
N ASP A 293 -0.29 8.08 -15.91
CA ASP A 293 -0.73 8.85 -17.08
C ASP A 293 -1.65 8.03 -17.98
N TRP A 294 -1.29 6.76 -18.22
CA TRP A 294 -2.11 5.84 -18.98
C TRP A 294 -3.45 5.56 -18.29
N MET A 295 -3.47 5.40 -16.95
CA MET A 295 -4.71 5.20 -16.19
C MET A 295 -5.64 6.41 -16.27
N PHE A 296 -5.09 7.63 -16.21
CA PHE A 296 -5.87 8.84 -16.41
C PHE A 296 -6.48 8.88 -17.81
N ALA A 297 -5.67 8.71 -18.85
CA ALA A 297 -6.13 8.81 -20.25
C ALA A 297 -7.08 7.68 -20.65
N GLU A 298 -6.83 6.44 -20.20
CA GLU A 298 -7.59 5.28 -20.64
C GLU A 298 -8.89 5.06 -19.87
N TYR A 299 -8.90 5.43 -18.57
CA TYR A 299 -10.04 5.12 -17.68
C TYR A 299 -10.63 6.35 -17.00
N TYR A 300 -9.82 7.12 -16.26
CA TYR A 300 -10.31 8.18 -15.38
C TYR A 300 -11.01 9.32 -16.15
N ASP A 301 -10.39 9.80 -17.22
CA ASP A 301 -10.89 10.92 -18.03
C ASP A 301 -12.13 10.52 -18.87
N LYS A 302 -12.46 9.23 -18.91
CA LYS A 302 -13.66 8.68 -19.55
C LYS A 302 -14.83 8.47 -18.57
N LEU A 303 -14.58 8.64 -17.26
CA LEU A 303 -15.66 8.63 -16.27
C LEU A 303 -16.63 9.80 -16.51
N PRO A 304 -17.92 9.69 -16.09
CA PRO A 304 -18.83 10.82 -16.04
C PRO A 304 -18.22 12.01 -15.30
N ALA A 305 -18.52 13.25 -15.73
CA ALA A 305 -17.90 14.46 -15.16
C ALA A 305 -18.14 14.59 -13.64
N GLU A 306 -19.30 14.15 -13.15
CA GLU A 306 -19.64 14.12 -11.72
C GLU A 306 -18.81 13.12 -10.91
N ASP A 307 -18.17 12.16 -11.57
CA ASP A 307 -17.31 11.15 -10.97
C ASP A 307 -15.82 11.50 -11.02
N GLN A 308 -15.45 12.53 -11.78
CA GLN A 308 -14.10 13.05 -11.85
C GLN A 308 -13.87 14.08 -10.73
N ASP A 309 -12.82 13.86 -9.96
CA ASP A 309 -12.33 14.77 -8.92
C ASP A 309 -11.05 15.45 -9.41
N VAL A 310 -11.15 16.76 -9.70
CA VAL A 310 -10.05 17.56 -10.24
C VAL A 310 -8.90 17.67 -9.23
N ASP A 311 -9.23 17.78 -7.95
CA ASP A 311 -8.22 17.89 -6.89
C ASP A 311 -7.47 16.57 -6.72
N PHE A 312 -8.17 15.43 -6.78
CA PHE A 312 -7.54 14.11 -6.80
C PHE A 312 -6.55 13.96 -7.96
N LYS A 313 -6.99 14.29 -9.19
CA LYS A 313 -6.11 14.19 -10.37
C LYS A 313 -4.89 15.09 -10.22
N LYS A 314 -5.10 16.35 -9.80
CA LYS A 314 -4.03 17.30 -9.58
C LYS A 314 -3.05 16.79 -8.52
N GLU A 315 -3.52 16.35 -7.36
CA GLU A 315 -2.69 15.78 -6.28
C GLU A 315 -1.80 14.65 -6.79
N LYS A 316 -2.36 13.68 -7.53
CA LYS A 316 -1.59 12.53 -8.02
C LYS A 316 -0.54 12.92 -9.06
N LEU A 317 -0.85 13.88 -9.92
CA LEU A 317 0.11 14.41 -10.90
C LEU A 317 1.19 15.25 -10.24
N ASP A 318 0.86 16.05 -9.21
CA ASP A 318 1.83 16.85 -8.46
C ASP A 318 2.86 15.95 -7.75
N ILE A 319 2.45 14.82 -7.16
CA ILE A 319 3.34 13.82 -6.54
C ILE A 319 4.32 13.24 -7.58
N LEU A 320 3.92 13.15 -8.83
CA LEU A 320 4.69 12.54 -9.91
C LEU A 320 5.49 13.52 -10.76
N LEU A 321 5.53 14.81 -10.40
CA LEU A 321 6.27 15.84 -11.16
C LEU A 321 7.75 15.46 -11.32
N ALA A 322 8.38 14.89 -10.29
CA ALA A 322 9.78 14.50 -10.30
C ALA A 322 9.91 12.96 -10.25
N THR A 323 9.55 12.29 -11.35
CA THR A 323 9.70 10.83 -11.49
C THR A 323 10.35 10.47 -12.82
N VAL A 324 10.86 9.25 -12.94
CA VAL A 324 11.50 8.76 -14.17
C VAL A 324 10.57 8.94 -15.37
N GLY A 325 11.12 9.46 -16.46
CA GLY A 325 10.41 9.80 -17.71
C GLY A 325 9.80 11.20 -17.75
N ARG A 326 9.89 11.98 -16.67
CA ARG A 326 9.45 13.38 -16.61
C ARG A 326 10.63 14.35 -16.77
N VAL A 327 10.36 15.54 -17.31
CA VAL A 327 11.30 16.64 -17.22
C VAL A 327 11.41 17.08 -15.76
N ALA A 328 12.63 17.19 -15.25
CA ALA A 328 12.89 17.61 -13.87
C ALA A 328 12.29 18.99 -13.59
N PRO A 329 11.57 19.18 -12.47
CA PRO A 329 11.05 20.49 -12.07
C PRO A 329 12.16 21.53 -12.04
N ASP A 330 11.94 22.64 -12.72
CA ASP A 330 12.94 23.68 -12.89
C ASP A 330 13.08 24.55 -11.66
N PHE A 331 14.32 25.01 -11.39
CA PHE A 331 14.67 25.96 -10.34
C PHE A 331 15.89 26.78 -10.72
N SER A 332 16.04 27.94 -10.09
CA SER A 332 17.19 28.87 -10.30
C SER A 332 17.93 29.05 -8.99
N TRP A 333 19.23 29.37 -9.10
CA TRP A 333 20.07 29.74 -7.96
C TRP A 333 21.13 30.76 -8.38
N LYS A 334 21.77 31.39 -7.41
CA LYS A 334 22.90 32.26 -7.61
C LYS A 334 24.16 31.64 -7.06
N GLU A 335 25.23 31.77 -7.82
CA GLU A 335 26.59 31.34 -7.42
C GLU A 335 27.60 32.36 -7.97
N ASN A 336 28.45 32.93 -7.12
CA ASN A 336 29.43 33.95 -7.48
C ASN A 336 28.81 35.15 -8.29
N ASP A 337 27.68 35.68 -7.85
CA ASP A 337 26.91 36.73 -8.49
C ASP A 337 26.34 36.41 -9.89
N GLN A 338 26.49 35.16 -10.34
CA GLN A 338 25.89 34.67 -11.57
C GLN A 338 24.60 33.90 -11.28
N GLU A 339 23.56 34.15 -12.06
CA GLU A 339 22.30 33.40 -11.97
C GLU A 339 22.35 32.15 -12.87
N TYR A 340 22.05 31.03 -12.31
CA TYR A 340 21.94 29.73 -12.98
C TYR A 340 20.49 29.22 -12.93
N LYS A 341 20.15 28.39 -13.89
CA LYS A 341 18.85 27.75 -13.99
C LYS A 341 19.03 26.34 -14.52
N LEU A 342 18.41 25.33 -13.86
CA LEU A 342 18.58 23.93 -14.21
C LEU A 342 18.27 23.64 -15.69
N SER A 343 17.15 24.18 -16.21
CA SER A 343 16.71 23.95 -17.59
C SER A 343 17.68 24.50 -18.65
N THR A 344 18.53 25.47 -18.29
CA THR A 344 19.45 26.15 -19.23
C THR A 344 20.90 25.67 -19.10
N LEU A 345 21.22 24.81 -18.13
CA LEU A 345 22.55 24.22 -18.04
C LEU A 345 22.86 23.37 -19.29
N ASN A 346 24.06 23.52 -19.84
CA ASN A 346 24.52 22.79 -21.02
C ASN A 346 26.00 22.34 -20.91
N ASP A 347 26.50 22.21 -19.67
CA ASP A 347 27.88 21.89 -19.33
C ASP A 347 28.11 20.39 -19.06
N GLY A 348 27.09 19.55 -19.25
CA GLY A 348 27.17 18.09 -19.13
C GLY A 348 26.28 17.38 -20.14
N ASN A 349 26.65 16.14 -20.49
CA ASN A 349 25.81 15.22 -21.27
C ASN A 349 24.75 14.54 -20.42
N LYS A 350 25.04 14.44 -19.12
CA LYS A 350 24.14 13.98 -18.08
C LYS A 350 24.27 14.91 -16.86
N TYR A 351 23.25 14.90 -16.02
CA TYR A 351 23.24 15.68 -14.78
C TYR A 351 22.90 14.76 -13.61
N LEU A 352 23.58 14.99 -12.48
CA LEU A 352 23.24 14.39 -11.21
C LEU A 352 22.72 15.49 -10.26
N LEU A 353 21.43 15.47 -9.94
CA LEU A 353 20.89 16.32 -8.87
C LEU A 353 21.03 15.58 -7.54
N VAL A 354 21.55 16.27 -6.55
CA VAL A 354 21.72 15.74 -5.18
C VAL A 354 21.05 16.69 -4.21
N PHE A 355 19.94 16.26 -3.62
CA PHE A 355 19.27 17.00 -2.55
C PHE A 355 19.77 16.51 -1.20
N TRP A 356 20.31 17.39 -0.38
CA TRP A 356 20.94 17.02 0.89
C TRP A 356 20.85 18.13 1.93
N SER A 357 21.35 17.89 3.16
CA SER A 357 21.34 18.88 4.23
C SER A 357 22.55 18.67 5.16
N THR A 358 23.11 19.77 5.67
CA THR A 358 24.16 19.75 6.68
C THR A 358 23.68 19.16 8.01
N GLY A 359 22.40 19.29 8.31
CA GLY A 359 21.77 18.66 9.49
C GLY A 359 21.42 17.17 9.32
N CYS A 360 21.81 16.53 8.21
CA CYS A 360 21.55 15.12 7.94
C CYS A 360 22.84 14.29 8.14
N PRO A 361 22.93 13.41 9.16
CA PRO A 361 24.15 12.62 9.43
C PRO A 361 24.58 11.72 8.26
N HIS A 362 23.63 11.15 7.51
CA HIS A 362 23.92 10.34 6.32
C HIS A 362 24.53 11.20 5.23
N CYS A 363 23.98 12.39 4.98
CA CYS A 363 24.50 13.30 3.97
C CYS A 363 25.95 13.71 4.22
N ILE A 364 26.26 14.08 5.47
CA ILE A 364 27.64 14.51 5.86
C ILE A 364 28.67 13.41 5.57
N LYS A 365 28.28 12.14 5.67
CA LYS A 365 29.13 11.00 5.34
C LYS A 365 29.19 10.75 3.83
N GLU A 366 28.04 10.72 3.15
CA GLU A 366 27.91 10.25 1.76
C GLU A 366 28.34 11.30 0.72
N ILE A 367 28.08 12.60 0.96
CA ILE A 367 28.41 13.63 -0.01
C ILE A 367 29.92 13.72 -0.33
N PRO A 368 30.85 13.63 0.64
CA PRO A 368 32.29 13.59 0.33
C PRO A 368 32.72 12.36 -0.45
N GLU A 369 32.08 11.20 -0.22
CA GLU A 369 32.34 9.96 -0.96
C GLU A 369 31.85 10.10 -2.40
N LEU A 370 30.62 10.55 -2.58
CA LEU A 370 30.05 10.86 -3.90
C LEU A 370 30.91 11.89 -4.67
N TYR A 371 31.37 12.94 -3.98
CA TYR A 371 32.22 13.93 -4.61
C TYR A 371 33.49 13.30 -5.20
N LYS A 372 34.19 12.42 -4.46
CA LYS A 372 35.37 11.71 -4.96
C LYS A 372 35.05 10.83 -6.15
N PHE A 373 33.96 10.11 -6.10
CA PHE A 373 33.50 9.24 -7.19
C PHE A 373 33.24 10.09 -8.45
N MET A 374 32.49 11.17 -8.34
CA MET A 374 32.12 12.03 -9.49
C MET A 374 33.34 12.75 -10.13
N GLN A 375 34.48 12.89 -9.43
CA GLN A 375 35.71 13.40 -10.04
C GLN A 375 36.23 12.52 -11.21
N THR A 376 35.81 11.26 -11.28
CA THR A 376 36.16 10.32 -12.35
C THR A 376 35.13 10.31 -13.50
N HIS A 377 34.02 11.09 -13.37
CA HIS A 377 32.92 11.18 -14.31
C HIS A 377 32.70 12.63 -14.79
N LYS A 378 33.73 13.22 -15.41
CA LYS A 378 33.73 14.64 -15.81
C LYS A 378 32.71 15.00 -16.88
N GLU A 379 32.14 14.03 -17.56
CA GLU A 379 31.05 14.17 -18.52
C GLU A 379 29.69 14.43 -17.86
N VAL A 380 29.60 14.24 -16.55
CA VAL A 380 28.39 14.45 -15.74
C VAL A 380 28.53 15.75 -14.96
N SER A 381 27.61 16.69 -15.16
CA SER A 381 27.51 17.88 -14.34
C SER A 381 26.70 17.59 -13.07
N VAL A 382 27.21 18.00 -11.90
CA VAL A 382 26.53 17.77 -10.65
C VAL A 382 25.91 19.05 -10.12
N VAL A 383 24.62 19.01 -9.78
CA VAL A 383 23.91 20.08 -9.10
C VAL A 383 23.57 19.63 -7.69
N SER A 384 24.27 20.17 -6.72
CA SER A 384 24.05 19.98 -5.30
C SER A 384 23.01 20.99 -4.80
N PHE A 385 21.93 20.52 -4.20
CA PHE A 385 20.86 21.36 -3.64
C PHE A 385 20.76 21.17 -2.13
N GLY A 386 21.22 22.16 -1.38
CA GLY A 386 21.08 22.19 0.08
C GLY A 386 19.63 22.45 0.50
N ILE A 387 19.12 21.68 1.44
CA ILE A 387 17.80 21.84 2.05
C ILE A 387 18.01 22.25 3.51
N GLU A 388 17.89 23.54 3.80
CA GLU A 388 18.28 24.09 5.09
C GLU A 388 17.18 24.99 5.70
N ASN A 389 17.30 25.24 7.00
CA ASN A 389 16.52 26.31 7.64
C ASN A 389 17.18 27.67 7.47
N GLU A 390 18.52 27.71 7.43
CA GLU A 390 19.35 28.90 7.22
C GLU A 390 20.66 28.53 6.49
N GLU A 391 21.38 29.49 5.94
CA GLU A 391 22.51 29.25 5.03
C GLU A 391 23.85 28.91 5.71
N ASN A 392 24.05 29.30 6.96
CA ASN A 392 25.35 29.40 7.63
C ASN A 392 26.29 28.18 7.56
N GLU A 393 25.82 26.97 7.85
CA GLU A 393 26.69 25.77 7.84
C GLU A 393 26.90 25.24 6.41
N TRP A 394 25.93 25.47 5.55
CA TRP A 394 25.98 25.01 4.16
C TRP A 394 27.07 25.73 3.36
N ASP A 395 27.20 27.04 3.49
CA ASP A 395 28.23 27.85 2.80
C ASP A 395 29.65 27.36 3.09
N GLU A 396 29.94 26.93 4.32
CA GLU A 396 31.25 26.39 4.68
C GLU A 396 31.48 24.98 4.10
N PHE A 397 30.44 24.16 4.05
CA PHE A 397 30.56 22.79 3.57
C PHE A 397 30.82 22.76 2.05
N VAL A 398 30.08 23.54 1.26
CA VAL A 398 30.18 23.53 -0.22
C VAL A 398 31.53 24.03 -0.75
N LYS A 399 32.34 24.73 0.05
CA LYS A 399 33.73 25.07 -0.29
C LYS A 399 34.59 23.82 -0.57
N ASN A 400 34.18 22.66 -0.05
CA ASN A 400 34.82 21.37 -0.26
C ASN A 400 34.28 20.62 -1.50
N LEU A 401 33.36 21.21 -2.25
CA LEU A 401 32.73 20.62 -3.44
C LEU A 401 33.04 21.48 -4.71
N PRO A 402 34.30 21.87 -4.97
CA PRO A 402 34.63 22.71 -6.12
C PRO A 402 34.28 22.01 -7.44
N GLY A 403 33.70 22.76 -8.37
CA GLY A 403 33.30 22.27 -9.68
C GLY A 403 31.90 21.63 -9.72
N TRP A 404 31.20 21.56 -8.60
CA TRP A 404 29.76 21.34 -8.58
C TRP A 404 28.99 22.67 -8.63
N HIS A 405 27.80 22.66 -9.19
CA HIS A 405 26.85 23.74 -9.00
C HIS A 405 26.21 23.57 -7.60
N ASN A 406 26.28 24.60 -6.79
CA ASN A 406 25.81 24.55 -5.42
C ASN A 406 24.61 25.49 -5.23
N ALA A 407 23.42 24.92 -5.29
CA ALA A 407 22.16 25.61 -5.04
C ALA A 407 21.70 25.38 -3.59
N ILE A 408 20.93 26.30 -3.03
CA ILE A 408 20.33 26.16 -1.71
C ILE A 408 18.86 26.58 -1.73
N GLY A 409 18.03 25.84 -1.01
CA GLY A 409 16.65 26.20 -0.71
C GLY A 409 16.44 26.26 0.79
N THR A 410 16.10 27.43 1.30
CA THR A 410 15.84 27.63 2.73
C THR A 410 14.35 27.74 3.03
N HIS A 411 13.95 27.31 4.23
CA HIS A 411 12.65 27.62 4.80
C HIS A 411 12.76 27.71 6.33
N PRO A 412 12.41 28.86 6.95
CA PRO A 412 12.78 29.16 8.33
C PRO A 412 12.14 28.25 9.38
N GLU A 413 10.93 27.76 9.12
CA GLU A 413 10.19 26.89 10.08
C GLU A 413 10.46 25.41 9.82
N TYR A 414 10.33 24.98 8.58
CA TYR A 414 10.52 23.57 8.22
C TYR A 414 11.13 23.47 6.81
N LYS A 415 12.38 23.08 6.73
CA LYS A 415 13.19 23.08 5.50
C LYS A 415 12.55 22.31 4.31
N PHE A 416 11.73 21.29 4.56
CA PHE A 416 11.01 20.56 3.51
C PHE A 416 9.80 21.33 2.96
N ASP A 417 9.43 22.47 3.55
CA ASP A 417 8.39 23.35 3.02
C ASP A 417 8.89 24.29 1.90
N ASN A 418 10.18 24.23 1.55
CA ASN A 418 10.71 24.91 0.38
C ASN A 418 10.01 24.45 -0.91
N GLU A 419 9.68 25.39 -1.81
CA GLU A 419 8.91 25.11 -3.02
C GLU A 419 9.59 24.11 -3.98
N THR A 420 10.92 24.16 -4.13
CA THR A 420 11.66 23.22 -4.96
C THR A 420 11.58 21.82 -4.36
N VAL A 421 11.76 21.70 -3.05
CA VAL A 421 11.64 20.43 -2.31
C VAL A 421 10.25 19.81 -2.50
N LYS A 422 9.19 20.62 -2.41
CA LYS A 422 7.81 20.17 -2.66
C LYS A 422 7.59 19.70 -4.10
N LYS A 423 8.13 20.42 -5.10
CA LYS A 423 8.03 20.00 -6.52
C LYS A 423 8.71 18.65 -6.80
N TYR A 424 9.81 18.37 -6.12
CA TYR A 424 10.50 17.07 -6.20
C TYR A 424 9.88 16.01 -5.29
N ASN A 425 8.87 16.36 -4.51
CA ASN A 425 8.19 15.48 -3.55
C ASN A 425 9.18 14.69 -2.68
N LEU A 426 10.14 15.40 -2.08
CA LEU A 426 11.21 14.80 -1.29
C LEU A 426 10.68 14.44 0.11
N LEU A 427 10.91 13.19 0.52
CA LEU A 427 10.54 12.68 1.84
C LEU A 427 11.72 12.62 2.82
N GLY A 428 12.95 12.80 2.32
CA GLY A 428 14.17 12.71 3.10
C GLY A 428 15.40 13.14 2.31
N THR A 429 16.55 13.12 2.98
CA THR A 429 17.86 13.41 2.42
C THR A 429 18.88 12.33 2.84
N PRO A 430 19.85 11.99 1.98
CA PRO A 430 20.03 12.49 0.61
C PRO A 430 18.99 11.92 -0.36
N SER A 431 18.73 12.62 -1.48
CA SER A 431 17.91 12.14 -2.59
C SER A 431 18.60 12.44 -3.91
N TYR A 432 18.58 11.49 -4.84
CA TYR A 432 19.36 11.53 -6.07
C TYR A 432 18.47 11.43 -7.32
N PHE A 433 18.76 12.26 -8.33
CA PHE A 433 18.09 12.19 -9.64
C PHE A 433 19.14 12.28 -10.74
N VAL A 434 19.14 11.31 -11.63
CA VAL A 434 19.99 11.34 -12.84
C VAL A 434 19.15 11.85 -13.98
N LEU A 435 19.66 12.89 -14.65
CA LEU A 435 18.98 13.52 -15.79
C LEU A 435 19.78 13.31 -17.06
N ASP A 436 19.07 13.23 -18.19
CA ASP A 436 19.70 13.35 -19.52
C ASP A 436 20.03 14.84 -19.84
N LYS A 437 20.59 15.06 -21.05
CA LYS A 437 20.93 16.40 -21.54
C LYS A 437 19.72 17.34 -21.63
N ASP A 438 18.52 16.80 -21.87
CA ASP A 438 17.26 17.55 -22.01
C ASP A 438 16.53 17.70 -20.65
N LYS A 439 17.20 17.30 -19.58
CA LYS A 439 16.72 17.33 -18.18
C LYS A 439 15.56 16.36 -17.90
N ASN A 440 15.37 15.33 -18.71
CA ASN A 440 14.46 14.27 -18.34
C ASN A 440 15.10 13.41 -17.24
N ILE A 441 14.32 13.07 -16.24
CA ILE A 441 14.74 12.15 -15.16
C ILE A 441 14.83 10.74 -15.74
N ILE A 442 16.03 10.18 -15.80
CA ILE A 442 16.29 8.84 -16.36
C ILE A 442 16.56 7.78 -15.29
N ALA A 443 16.95 8.21 -14.09
CA ALA A 443 17.05 7.33 -12.93
C ALA A 443 16.84 8.09 -11.62
N MET A 444 16.42 7.37 -10.59
CA MET A 444 16.28 7.85 -9.21
C MET A 444 16.92 6.82 -8.27
N PRO A 445 18.24 6.87 -8.08
CA PRO A 445 18.94 6.02 -7.14
C PRO A 445 18.50 6.27 -5.70
N ASP A 446 18.39 5.22 -4.88
CA ASP A 446 18.00 5.36 -3.48
C ASP A 446 19.19 5.71 -2.57
N HIS A 447 20.38 5.22 -2.91
CA HIS A 447 21.63 5.37 -2.13
C HIS A 447 22.81 5.76 -3.03
N VAL A 448 23.90 6.23 -2.42
CA VAL A 448 25.13 6.59 -3.15
C VAL A 448 25.71 5.40 -3.91
N GLU A 449 25.64 4.20 -3.37
CA GLU A 449 26.09 2.98 -4.02
C GLU A 449 25.30 2.68 -5.32
N ASP A 450 24.02 3.04 -5.36
CA ASP A 450 23.20 2.89 -6.58
C ASP A 450 23.55 3.96 -7.62
N VAL A 451 23.96 5.17 -7.21
CA VAL A 451 24.53 6.19 -8.10
C VAL A 451 25.81 5.68 -8.72
N GLU A 452 26.73 5.13 -7.91
CA GLU A 452 27.98 4.55 -8.37
C GLU A 452 27.76 3.40 -9.35
N LYS A 453 26.85 2.50 -9.02
CA LYS A 453 26.47 1.38 -9.87
C LYS A 453 25.90 1.86 -11.23
N TYR A 454 25.02 2.87 -11.19
CA TYR A 454 24.43 3.44 -12.42
C TYR A 454 25.51 3.96 -13.36
N PHE A 455 26.41 4.83 -12.89
CA PHE A 455 27.44 5.45 -13.75
C PHE A 455 28.57 4.49 -14.14
N ASN A 456 28.83 3.42 -13.37
CA ASN A 456 29.77 2.37 -13.77
C ASN A 456 29.20 1.45 -14.86
N SER A 457 27.90 1.12 -14.81
CA SER A 457 27.25 0.27 -15.83
C SER A 457 27.02 1.00 -17.16
N ASP A 458 27.01 2.32 -17.17
CA ASP A 458 26.80 3.15 -18.36
C ASP A 458 28.08 3.31 -19.22
N LYS A 459 29.22 2.72 -18.76
CA LYS A 459 30.51 2.71 -19.48
C LYS A 459 30.77 1.42 -20.27
N GLU A 460 29.93 0.39 -20.08
CA GLU A 460 29.95 -0.85 -20.85
C GLU A 460 28.96 -0.79 -22.04
#